data_781f8f3653a3421303d27104fb30e55f
#
_entry.id   781f8f3653a3421303d27104fb30e55f
#
_cell.length_a   1.000
_cell.length_b   1.000
_cell.length_c   1.000
_cell.angle_alpha   90.00
_cell.angle_beta   90.00
_cell.angle_gamma   90.00
#
_symmetry.space_group_name_H-M   'P 1'
#
loop_
_entity.id
_entity.type
_entity.pdbx_description
1 polymer ?
#
loop_
_entity_poly.entity_id
_entity_poly.type
_entity_poly.pdbx_seq_one_letter_code
_entity_poly.pdbx_strand_id
1 'polypeptide(L)'
;MSGHSHWSTIKRQKGASDAKRGQLFTKLAREITVAARQGGDNPDMNVRLRLAIQKGRENNMPLDNIERAIKRGAGGADGAQDSLDETTYEGYGPGGVAIMLQALTDNRNRITPEVRSTFSKGGGSLGEMGCVSWNFEQRGVITSEVTDEAGEDIALASIDGGAEDFQLDGTYL
;
A
#
# COMPACT_ATOMS: atom_id res chain seq x y z
N MET A 1 -41.50 16.23 -20.83
CA MET A 1 -41.13 14.97 -20.20
C MET A 1 -39.67 14.73 -20.47
N SER A 2 -38.84 15.11 -19.52
CA SER A 2 -37.38 15.06 -19.65
C SER A 2 -36.92 13.64 -19.38
N GLY A 3 -36.58 12.90 -20.43
CA GLY A 3 -35.91 11.62 -20.29
C GLY A 3 -34.54 11.84 -19.68
N HIS A 4 -34.30 11.23 -18.54
CA HIS A 4 -32.93 11.09 -18.02
C HIS A 4 -32.13 10.30 -19.06
N SER A 5 -31.34 11.02 -19.85
CA SER A 5 -30.56 10.44 -20.93
C SER A 5 -29.66 9.34 -20.36
N HIS A 6 -29.69 8.15 -20.94
CA HIS A 6 -28.79 7.06 -20.69
C HIS A 6 -27.32 7.53 -20.67
N TRP A 7 -27.01 8.52 -21.49
CA TRP A 7 -25.70 9.19 -21.54
C TRP A 7 -25.35 9.93 -20.24
N SER A 8 -26.32 10.58 -19.54
CA SER A 8 -26.07 11.27 -18.28
C SER A 8 -25.74 10.29 -17.13
N THR A 9 -26.32 9.08 -17.18
CA THR A 9 -26.04 8.01 -16.22
C THR A 9 -24.65 7.43 -16.47
N ILE A 10 -24.28 7.15 -17.71
CA ILE A 10 -22.97 6.67 -18.11
C ILE A 10 -21.88 7.70 -17.73
N LYS A 11 -22.10 8.98 -18.03
CA LYS A 11 -21.16 10.05 -17.69
C LYS A 11 -20.91 10.14 -16.18
N ARG A 12 -21.95 9.96 -15.36
CA ARG A 12 -21.83 10.00 -13.90
C ARG A 12 -21.10 8.77 -13.35
N GLN A 13 -21.38 7.59 -13.86
CA GLN A 13 -20.69 6.35 -13.50
C GLN A 13 -19.22 6.38 -13.93
N LYS A 14 -18.93 6.85 -15.14
CA LYS A 14 -17.57 7.02 -15.63
C LYS A 14 -16.79 8.02 -14.78
N GLY A 15 -17.38 9.18 -14.44
CA GLY A 15 -16.74 10.17 -13.59
C GLY A 15 -16.41 9.64 -12.18
N ALA A 16 -17.29 8.84 -11.57
CA ALA A 16 -17.03 8.21 -10.28
C ALA A 16 -15.90 7.15 -10.34
N SER A 17 -15.86 6.38 -11.42
CA SER A 17 -14.79 5.40 -11.67
C SER A 17 -13.45 6.09 -11.92
N ASP A 18 -13.43 7.16 -12.72
CA ASP A 18 -12.22 7.92 -13.02
C ASP A 18 -11.68 8.64 -11.77
N ALA A 19 -12.55 9.15 -10.90
CA ALA A 19 -12.15 9.75 -9.63
C ALA A 19 -11.50 8.71 -8.68
N LYS A 20 -12.08 7.51 -8.57
CA LYS A 20 -11.49 6.41 -7.77
C LYS A 20 -10.13 5.99 -8.31
N ARG A 21 -10.00 5.87 -9.64
CA ARG A 21 -8.72 5.56 -10.30
C ARG A 21 -7.69 6.65 -10.05
N GLY A 22 -8.07 7.92 -10.12
CA GLY A 22 -7.19 9.05 -9.82
C GLY A 22 -6.68 9.02 -8.37
N GLN A 23 -7.54 8.71 -7.41
CA GLN A 23 -7.14 8.55 -6.01
C GLN A 23 -6.17 7.38 -5.81
N LEU A 24 -6.42 6.24 -6.46
CA LEU A 24 -5.54 5.08 -6.42
C LEU A 24 -4.16 5.41 -7.01
N PHE A 25 -4.11 6.05 -8.17
CA PHE A 25 -2.85 6.46 -8.79
C PHE A 25 -2.06 7.45 -7.92
N THR A 26 -2.75 8.36 -7.22
CA THR A 26 -2.10 9.27 -6.28
C THR A 26 -1.45 8.51 -5.12
N LYS A 27 -2.12 7.50 -4.57
CA LYS A 27 -1.55 6.64 -3.51
C LYS A 27 -0.35 5.86 -4.00
N LEU A 28 -0.45 5.21 -5.16
CA LEU A 28 0.63 4.44 -5.76
C LEU A 28 1.85 5.33 -6.10
N ALA A 29 1.61 6.53 -6.64
CA ALA A 29 2.68 7.47 -6.92
C ALA A 29 3.43 7.91 -5.64
N ARG A 30 2.71 8.12 -4.54
CA ARG A 30 3.34 8.43 -3.24
C ARG A 30 4.20 7.28 -2.73
N GLU A 31 3.71 6.05 -2.81
CA GLU A 31 4.46 4.85 -2.42
C GLU A 31 5.76 4.71 -3.23
N ILE A 32 5.70 4.88 -4.56
CA ILE A 32 6.88 4.88 -5.44
C ILE A 32 7.86 6.01 -5.06
N THR A 33 7.35 7.22 -4.82
CA THR A 33 8.19 8.38 -4.45
C THR A 33 8.94 8.13 -3.14
N VAL A 34 8.27 7.57 -2.13
CA VAL A 34 8.90 7.26 -0.83
C VAL A 34 9.90 6.13 -0.97
N ALA A 35 9.57 5.07 -1.69
CA ALA A 35 10.48 3.95 -1.93
C ALA A 35 11.76 4.42 -2.65
N ALA A 36 11.63 5.27 -3.67
CA ALA A 36 12.78 5.85 -4.39
C ALA A 36 13.63 6.76 -3.48
N ARG A 37 13.00 7.52 -2.57
CA ARG A 37 13.71 8.41 -1.65
C ARG A 37 14.53 7.65 -0.62
N GLN A 38 13.98 6.55 -0.08
CA GLN A 38 14.61 5.79 1.00
C GLN A 38 15.69 4.83 0.51
N GLY A 39 15.50 4.20 -0.64
CA GLY A 39 16.37 3.14 -1.13
C GLY A 39 17.05 3.44 -2.47
N GLY A 40 16.90 4.66 -3.01
CA GLY A 40 17.42 5.02 -4.34
C GLY A 40 16.45 4.72 -5.47
N ASP A 41 16.73 5.30 -6.64
CA ASP A 41 15.87 5.28 -7.83
C ASP A 41 16.07 4.04 -8.73
N ASN A 42 17.04 3.19 -8.41
CA ASN A 42 17.29 1.96 -9.15
C ASN A 42 16.44 0.79 -8.58
N PRO A 43 15.43 0.28 -9.32
CA PRO A 43 14.58 -0.80 -8.84
C PRO A 43 15.31 -2.14 -8.68
N ASP A 44 16.45 -2.34 -9.36
CA ASP A 44 17.25 -3.57 -9.21
C ASP A 44 17.95 -3.64 -7.85
N MET A 45 18.29 -2.47 -7.30
CA MET A 45 18.95 -2.33 -6.00
C MET A 45 17.96 -2.00 -4.87
N ASN A 46 16.71 -1.65 -5.20
CA ASN A 46 15.67 -1.23 -4.26
C ASN A 46 14.43 -2.11 -4.40
N VAL A 47 14.36 -3.15 -3.58
CA VAL A 47 13.25 -4.12 -3.58
C VAL A 47 11.90 -3.42 -3.34
N ARG A 48 11.83 -2.48 -2.39
CA ARG A 48 10.60 -1.72 -2.09
C ARG A 48 10.13 -0.94 -3.32
N LEU A 49 11.05 -0.30 -4.04
CA LEU A 49 10.73 0.44 -5.26
C LEU A 49 10.24 -0.51 -6.36
N ARG A 50 10.90 -1.65 -6.53
CA ARG A 50 10.50 -2.66 -7.53
C ARG A 50 9.07 -3.14 -7.28
N LEU A 51 8.72 -3.48 -6.04
CA LEU A 51 7.38 -3.91 -5.67
C LEU A 51 6.34 -2.79 -5.86
N ALA A 52 6.66 -1.56 -5.50
CA ALA A 52 5.78 -0.41 -5.71
C ALA A 52 5.53 -0.15 -7.20
N ILE A 53 6.54 -0.28 -8.05
CA ILE A 53 6.42 -0.18 -9.51
C ILE A 53 5.54 -1.30 -10.06
N GLN A 54 5.75 -2.54 -9.62
CA GLN A 54 4.95 -3.68 -10.04
C GLN A 54 3.47 -3.45 -9.71
N LYS A 55 3.16 -3.05 -8.50
CA LYS A 55 1.79 -2.71 -8.06
C LYS A 55 1.18 -1.58 -8.89
N GLY A 56 1.98 -0.58 -9.28
CA GLY A 56 1.57 0.46 -10.21
C GLY A 56 1.15 -0.10 -11.57
N ARG A 57 1.95 -1.00 -12.14
CA ARG A 57 1.68 -1.66 -13.43
C ARG A 57 0.45 -2.54 -13.40
N GLU A 58 0.27 -3.35 -12.35
CA GLU A 58 -0.91 -4.20 -12.14
C GLU A 58 -2.21 -3.40 -12.09
N ASN A 59 -2.15 -2.17 -11.58
CA ASN A 59 -3.29 -1.24 -11.58
C ASN A 59 -3.38 -0.36 -12.83
N ASN A 60 -2.64 -0.68 -13.89
CA ASN A 60 -2.62 0.06 -15.16
C ASN A 60 -2.24 1.54 -15.01
N MET A 61 -1.32 1.84 -14.09
CA MET A 61 -0.76 3.18 -13.94
C MET A 61 0.13 3.51 -15.15
N PRO A 62 -0.06 4.66 -15.82
CA PRO A 62 0.78 5.04 -16.95
C PRO A 62 2.27 5.11 -16.58
N LEU A 63 3.13 4.65 -17.49
CA LEU A 63 4.58 4.59 -17.27
C LEU A 63 5.16 5.97 -16.92
N ASP A 64 4.71 7.03 -17.61
CA ASP A 64 5.12 8.41 -17.32
C ASP A 64 4.83 8.86 -15.89
N ASN A 65 3.75 8.33 -15.28
CA ASN A 65 3.41 8.63 -13.89
C ASN A 65 4.35 7.90 -12.93
N ILE A 66 4.72 6.67 -13.25
CA ILE A 66 5.70 5.87 -12.50
C ILE A 66 7.07 6.57 -12.54
N GLU A 67 7.55 6.92 -13.73
CA GLU A 67 8.85 7.59 -13.91
C GLU A 67 8.91 8.95 -13.21
N ARG A 68 7.84 9.74 -13.30
CA ARG A 68 7.75 11.02 -12.58
C ARG A 68 7.78 10.83 -11.07
N ALA A 69 7.14 9.79 -10.55
CA ALA A 69 7.16 9.47 -9.12
C ALA A 69 8.57 9.05 -8.66
N ILE A 70 9.28 8.23 -9.44
CA ILE A 70 10.67 7.85 -9.18
C ILE A 70 11.58 9.08 -9.16
N LYS A 71 11.54 9.92 -10.21
CA LYS A 71 12.34 11.14 -10.31
C LYS A 71 12.10 12.09 -9.14
N ARG A 72 10.84 12.24 -8.70
CA ARG A 72 10.49 13.06 -7.55
C ARG A 72 11.10 12.49 -6.25
N GLY A 73 11.11 11.18 -6.08
CA GLY A 73 11.75 10.51 -4.95
C GLY A 73 13.26 10.69 -4.93
N ALA A 74 13.89 10.60 -6.09
CA ALA A 74 15.33 10.73 -6.27
C ALA A 74 15.89 12.18 -6.12
N GLY A 75 15.03 13.16 -5.80
CA GLY A 75 15.45 14.55 -5.66
C GLY A 75 15.55 15.32 -6.98
N GLY A 76 14.80 14.89 -8.01
CA GLY A 76 14.74 15.59 -9.31
C GLY A 76 14.24 17.03 -9.20
N ALA A 77 14.65 17.88 -10.14
CA ALA A 77 14.68 19.33 -10.16
C ALA A 77 13.36 20.12 -9.94
N ASP A 78 12.25 19.47 -9.74
CA ASP A 78 11.01 20.13 -9.33
C ASP A 78 10.92 20.18 -7.79
N GLY A 79 11.85 20.89 -7.19
CA GLY A 79 12.09 21.09 -5.77
C GLY A 79 10.91 21.49 -4.88
N ALA A 80 9.74 20.94 -5.08
CA ALA A 80 8.69 20.90 -4.09
C ALA A 80 9.08 19.84 -3.06
N GLN A 81 9.57 20.31 -1.95
CA GLN A 81 9.79 19.61 -0.69
C GLN A 81 8.45 19.11 -0.09
N ASP A 82 7.70 18.31 -0.83
CA ASP A 82 6.68 17.47 -0.23
C ASP A 82 7.44 16.35 0.50
N SER A 83 7.91 16.68 1.69
CA SER A 83 8.48 15.69 2.61
C SER A 83 7.36 14.73 3.01
N LEU A 84 7.16 13.67 2.21
CA LEU A 84 6.27 12.59 2.60
C LEU A 84 6.94 11.86 3.76
N ASP A 85 6.38 12.03 4.94
CA ASP A 85 6.79 11.35 6.15
C ASP A 85 6.01 10.04 6.30
N GLU A 86 6.71 8.98 6.59
CA GLU A 86 6.11 7.74 7.04
C GLU A 86 5.84 7.85 8.55
N THR A 87 4.61 7.58 8.95
CA THR A 87 4.18 7.65 10.35
C THR A 87 3.35 6.42 10.68
N THR A 88 3.67 5.77 11.80
CA THR A 88 2.89 4.66 12.31
C THR A 88 1.92 5.14 13.37
N TYR A 89 0.70 4.65 13.31
CA TYR A 89 -0.35 4.84 14.31
C TYR A 89 -0.74 3.49 14.88
N GLU A 90 -1.03 3.49 16.16
CA GLU A 90 -1.39 2.31 16.91
C GLU A 90 -2.73 2.53 17.62
N GLY A 91 -3.53 1.49 17.75
CA GLY A 91 -4.80 1.61 18.42
C GLY A 91 -5.54 0.29 18.53
N TYR A 92 -6.73 0.38 19.07
CA TYR A 92 -7.61 -0.77 19.26
C TYR A 92 -8.90 -0.59 18.47
N GLY A 93 -9.29 -1.63 17.76
CA GLY A 93 -10.61 -1.77 17.15
C GLY A 93 -11.65 -2.30 18.11
N PRO A 94 -12.91 -2.50 17.64
CA PRO A 94 -13.96 -3.14 18.41
C PRO A 94 -13.51 -4.51 18.93
N GLY A 95 -13.88 -4.84 20.18
CA GLY A 95 -13.49 -6.10 20.80
C GLY A 95 -12.02 -6.18 21.23
N GLY A 96 -11.27 -5.07 21.21
CA GLY A 96 -9.87 -5.04 21.64
C GLY A 96 -8.87 -5.53 20.59
N VAL A 97 -9.27 -5.56 19.32
CA VAL A 97 -8.39 -5.96 18.21
C VAL A 97 -7.26 -4.94 18.07
N ALA A 98 -6.01 -5.40 18.14
CA ALA A 98 -4.84 -4.56 17.92
C ALA A 98 -4.76 -4.14 16.44
N ILE A 99 -4.60 -2.85 16.19
CA ILE A 99 -4.48 -2.27 14.85
C ILE A 99 -3.21 -1.46 14.77
N MET A 100 -2.32 -1.80 13.83
CA MET A 100 -1.17 -1.01 13.43
C MET A 100 -1.41 -0.45 12.04
N LEU A 101 -1.28 0.88 11.89
CA LEU A 101 -1.52 1.60 10.64
C LEU A 101 -0.25 2.35 10.23
N GLN A 102 0.26 2.09 9.04
CA GLN A 102 1.29 2.91 8.42
C GLN A 102 0.67 3.93 7.48
N ALA A 103 1.04 5.19 7.62
CA ALA A 103 0.55 6.28 6.82
C ALA A 103 1.70 7.07 6.19
N LEU A 104 1.54 7.40 4.90
CA LEU A 104 2.41 8.32 4.16
C LEU A 104 1.72 9.68 4.07
N THR A 105 2.30 10.69 4.67
CA THR A 105 1.70 12.02 4.72
C THR A 105 2.73 13.13 4.50
N ASP A 106 2.30 14.19 3.85
CA ASP A 106 2.99 15.47 3.75
C ASP A 106 2.71 16.38 4.96
N ASN A 107 1.71 16.00 5.80
CA ASN A 107 1.29 16.82 6.94
C ASN A 107 0.72 15.96 8.08
N ARG A 108 1.54 15.72 9.11
CA ARG A 108 1.16 14.96 10.31
C ARG A 108 0.02 15.61 11.09
N ASN A 109 -0.04 16.94 11.10
CA ASN A 109 -1.08 17.67 11.83
C ASN A 109 -2.45 17.50 11.20
N ARG A 110 -2.52 17.27 9.87
CA ARG A 110 -3.77 17.00 9.18
C ARG A 110 -4.21 15.55 9.34
N ILE A 111 -3.28 14.59 9.21
CA ILE A 111 -3.62 13.16 9.19
C ILE A 111 -4.00 12.62 10.58
N THR A 112 -3.35 13.09 11.65
CA THR A 112 -3.58 12.54 13.01
C THR A 112 -5.03 12.70 13.50
N PRO A 113 -5.71 13.87 13.37
CA PRO A 113 -7.11 14.00 13.68
C PRO A 113 -8.02 13.13 12.79
N GLU A 114 -7.67 12.96 11.52
CA GLU A 114 -8.44 12.13 10.58
C GLU A 114 -8.36 10.64 10.97
N VAL A 115 -7.18 10.14 11.29
CA VAL A 115 -6.97 8.77 11.81
C VAL A 115 -7.76 8.57 13.10
N ARG A 116 -7.65 9.50 14.05
CA ARG A 116 -8.41 9.43 15.32
C ARG A 116 -9.91 9.38 15.09
N SER A 117 -10.42 10.24 14.20
CA SER A 117 -11.84 10.24 13.83
C SER A 117 -12.28 8.92 13.19
N THR A 118 -11.42 8.32 12.35
CA THR A 118 -11.70 7.05 11.70
C THR A 118 -11.77 5.90 12.70
N PHE A 119 -10.80 5.82 13.63
CA PHE A 119 -10.86 4.85 14.73
C PHE A 119 -12.14 4.98 15.54
N SER A 120 -12.49 6.21 15.97
CA SER A 120 -13.69 6.45 16.76
C SER A 120 -14.98 6.10 16.02
N LYS A 121 -15.08 6.43 14.73
CA LYS A 121 -16.24 6.07 13.89
C LYS A 121 -16.37 4.55 13.69
N GLY A 122 -15.25 3.84 13.68
CA GLY A 122 -15.19 2.38 13.62
C GLY A 122 -15.47 1.69 14.95
N GLY A 123 -15.76 2.43 16.02
CA GLY A 123 -15.99 1.86 17.37
C GLY A 123 -14.69 1.47 18.08
N GLY A 124 -13.55 1.95 17.60
CA GLY A 124 -12.24 1.76 18.19
C GLY A 124 -11.67 3.02 18.82
N SER A 125 -10.41 2.98 19.22
CA SER A 125 -9.67 4.11 19.80
C SER A 125 -8.24 4.15 19.29
N LEU A 126 -7.77 5.34 18.93
CA LEU A 126 -6.36 5.58 18.67
C LEU A 126 -5.62 5.61 20.01
N GLY A 127 -4.57 4.82 20.13
CA GLY A 127 -3.72 4.73 21.30
C GLY A 127 -2.44 5.54 21.17
N GLU A 128 -1.56 5.40 22.16
CA GLU A 128 -0.21 5.94 22.13
C GLU A 128 0.75 4.96 21.43
N MET A 129 1.89 5.47 20.99
CA MET A 129 2.94 4.66 20.38
C MET A 129 3.41 3.57 21.36
N GLY A 130 3.52 2.34 20.89
CA GLY A 130 3.88 1.19 21.72
C GLY A 130 2.70 0.43 22.34
N CYS A 131 1.46 0.92 22.18
CA CYS A 131 0.30 0.26 22.80
C CYS A 131 -0.05 -1.10 22.18
N VAL A 132 0.27 -1.31 20.90
CA VAL A 132 0.02 -2.58 20.22
C VAL A 132 1.23 -3.16 19.50
N SER A 133 2.29 -2.39 19.27
CA SER A 133 3.47 -2.82 18.49
C SER A 133 4.15 -4.07 19.05
N TRP A 134 4.07 -4.30 20.35
CA TRP A 134 4.56 -5.52 21.01
C TRP A 134 3.90 -6.82 20.49
N ASN A 135 2.73 -6.71 19.88
CA ASN A 135 1.96 -7.82 19.31
C ASN A 135 2.23 -8.05 17.81
N PHE A 136 3.11 -7.25 17.21
CA PHE A 136 3.43 -7.31 15.78
C PHE A 136 4.92 -7.60 15.60
N GLU A 137 5.20 -8.48 14.66
CA GLU A 137 6.55 -8.78 14.21
C GLU A 137 6.66 -8.49 12.72
N GLN A 138 7.75 -7.84 12.32
CA GLN A 138 7.97 -7.57 10.90
C GLN A 138 8.55 -8.81 10.22
N ARG A 139 7.81 -9.36 9.26
CA ARG A 139 8.22 -10.54 8.50
C ARG A 139 8.12 -10.26 7.00
N GLY A 140 8.96 -10.93 6.24
CA GLY A 140 8.84 -11.03 4.78
C GLY A 140 7.86 -12.15 4.44
N VAL A 141 6.95 -11.89 3.50
CA VAL A 141 6.03 -12.91 2.97
C VAL A 141 6.32 -13.07 1.48
N ILE A 142 6.50 -14.32 1.06
CA ILE A 142 6.64 -14.69 -0.35
C ILE A 142 5.46 -15.58 -0.67
N THR A 143 4.69 -15.20 -1.69
CA THR A 143 3.56 -16.01 -2.17
C THR A 143 3.88 -16.53 -3.56
N SER A 144 3.70 -17.82 -3.79
CA SER A 144 3.89 -18.45 -5.09
C SER A 144 2.69 -19.30 -5.46
N GLU A 145 2.31 -19.31 -6.73
CA GLU A 145 1.37 -20.31 -7.24
C GLU A 145 2.11 -21.63 -7.43
N VAL A 146 1.54 -22.69 -6.89
CA VAL A 146 2.08 -24.04 -6.96
C VAL A 146 1.01 -24.99 -7.50
N THR A 147 1.43 -26.08 -8.12
CA THR A 147 0.49 -27.17 -8.47
C THR A 147 0.27 -28.05 -7.24
N ASP A 148 -0.93 -28.63 -7.11
CA ASP A 148 -1.29 -29.50 -5.98
C ASP A 148 -0.26 -30.62 -5.74
N GLU A 149 0.35 -31.14 -6.82
CA GLU A 149 1.35 -32.23 -6.75
C GLU A 149 2.74 -31.75 -6.29
N ALA A 150 3.09 -30.48 -6.52
CA ALA A 150 4.41 -29.92 -6.22
C ALA A 150 4.41 -29.04 -4.95
N GLY A 151 3.25 -28.74 -4.38
CA GLY A 151 3.11 -27.80 -3.29
C GLY A 151 3.91 -28.20 -2.04
N GLU A 152 3.84 -29.47 -1.63
CA GLU A 152 4.56 -29.97 -0.47
C GLU A 152 6.09 -29.98 -0.68
N ASP A 153 6.55 -30.38 -1.87
CA ASP A 153 7.99 -30.40 -2.18
C ASP A 153 8.57 -28.99 -2.21
N ILE A 154 7.84 -28.02 -2.77
CA ILE A 154 8.26 -26.63 -2.81
C ILE A 154 8.23 -26.01 -1.39
N ALA A 155 7.24 -26.36 -0.58
CA ALA A 155 7.15 -25.93 0.81
C ALA A 155 8.34 -26.42 1.63
N LEU A 156 8.71 -27.71 1.50
CA LEU A 156 9.90 -28.28 2.15
C LEU A 156 11.19 -27.61 1.65
N ALA A 157 11.32 -27.42 0.35
CA ALA A 157 12.47 -26.73 -0.23
C ALA A 157 12.57 -25.25 0.24
N SER A 158 11.45 -24.59 0.53
CA SER A 158 11.44 -23.23 1.06
C SER A 158 12.04 -23.17 2.48
N ILE A 159 11.74 -24.13 3.33
CA ILE A 159 12.34 -24.25 4.68
C ILE A 159 13.86 -24.50 4.57
N ASP A 160 14.28 -25.40 3.67
CA ASP A 160 15.71 -25.61 3.41
C ASP A 160 16.40 -24.36 2.86
N GLY A 161 15.65 -23.51 2.14
CA GLY A 161 16.09 -22.22 1.63
C GLY A 161 16.11 -21.10 2.68
N GLY A 162 15.64 -21.36 3.90
CA GLY A 162 15.65 -20.42 5.03
C GLY A 162 14.31 -19.76 5.34
N ALA A 163 13.19 -20.24 4.83
CA ALA A 163 11.88 -19.81 5.29
C ALA A 163 11.66 -20.29 6.73
N GLU A 164 11.10 -19.43 7.57
CA GLU A 164 10.78 -19.75 8.98
C GLU A 164 9.52 -20.63 9.09
N ASP A 165 8.56 -20.42 8.18
CA ASP A 165 7.29 -21.13 8.17
C ASP A 165 6.68 -21.07 6.77
N PHE A 166 5.73 -21.94 6.48
CA PHE A 166 4.94 -21.90 5.26
C PHE A 166 3.47 -22.21 5.52
N GLN A 167 2.62 -21.72 4.63
CA GLN A 167 1.22 -22.04 4.60
C GLN A 167 0.81 -22.41 3.17
N LEU A 168 0.25 -23.60 3.02
CA LEU A 168 -0.30 -24.05 1.74
C LEU A 168 -1.82 -23.90 1.79
N ASP A 169 -2.37 -23.06 0.89
CA ASP A 169 -3.81 -22.82 0.76
C ASP A 169 -4.22 -23.04 -0.70
N GLY A 170 -4.69 -24.25 -1.00
CA GLY A 170 -4.99 -24.69 -2.37
C GLY A 170 -3.74 -24.62 -3.23
N THR A 171 -3.76 -23.80 -4.29
CA THR A 171 -2.65 -23.60 -5.23
C THR A 171 -1.69 -22.47 -4.84
N TYR A 172 -1.80 -21.94 -3.63
CA TYR A 172 -0.91 -20.88 -3.12
C TYR A 172 -0.08 -21.38 -1.95
N LEU A 173 1.22 -21.13 -2.04
CA LEU A 173 2.21 -21.32 -0.99
C LEU A 173 2.70 -19.97 -0.49
#